data_72c8cf7ca47860c237500100733bb1d0
#
_entry.id   72c8cf7ca47860c237500100733bb1d0
#
_cell.length_a   1.000
_cell.length_b   1.000
_cell.length_c   1.000
_cell.angle_alpha   90.00
_cell.angle_beta   90.00
_cell.angle_gamma   90.00
#
_symmetry.space_group_name_H-M   'P 1'
#
loop_
_entity.id
_entity.type
_entity.pdbx_description
1 polymer ?
#
loop_
_entity_poly.entity_id
_entity_poly.type
_entity_poly.pdbx_seq_one_letter_code
_entity_poly.pdbx_strand_id
1 'polypeptide(L)'
;LSARKGLLREADNGLLFLDEIGELGLDEQAMLLRAIEDKIFIPLGSDRTVSSNFQLIAGTNRNLFQRVAEGEFREDLLARINLWSYEMPSLKDRPEDLDPNIDYELQHFTHQAGHKISFNKAARTRYLTFAHSEQASWRANFRDLNSSITRMATLADGGRITEDILEDEIGRLRYDWSGYDADTKEQTPALSILREVLSEEAITEIDVFDHAQLAKVIEICRESKTMADAGRKLFNVSRTRRTTSNDSHRLKVYLQKFGLEFRSLHKSVK
;
A
#
# COMPACT_ATOMS: atom_id res chain seq x y z
N LEU A 1 31.19 -29.71 -7.54
CA LEU A 1 30.08 -28.73 -7.52
C LEU A 1 30.02 -28.12 -8.93
N SER A 2 29.02 -28.48 -9.74
CA SER A 2 28.80 -27.84 -11.03
C SER A 2 28.35 -26.40 -10.80
N ALA A 3 29.01 -25.44 -11.45
CA ALA A 3 28.61 -24.04 -11.39
C ALA A 3 27.17 -23.90 -11.95
N ARG A 4 26.25 -23.31 -11.17
CA ARG A 4 24.90 -22.98 -11.65
C ARG A 4 25.00 -21.93 -12.75
N LYS A 5 24.24 -22.13 -13.82
CA LYS A 5 24.26 -21.23 -14.99
C LYS A 5 23.72 -19.81 -14.68
N GLY A 6 22.92 -19.65 -13.64
CA GLY A 6 22.26 -18.39 -13.28
C GLY A 6 21.01 -18.10 -14.14
N LEU A 7 20.03 -17.43 -13.53
CA LEU A 7 18.70 -17.21 -14.12
C LEU A 7 18.74 -16.47 -15.47
N LEU A 8 19.58 -15.44 -15.57
CA LEU A 8 19.71 -14.68 -16.83
C LEU A 8 20.18 -15.54 -18.01
N ARG A 9 21.06 -16.51 -17.75
CA ARG A 9 21.53 -17.45 -18.81
C ARG A 9 20.50 -18.51 -19.13
N GLU A 10 19.72 -18.94 -18.13
CA GLU A 10 18.66 -19.93 -18.32
C GLU A 10 17.48 -19.34 -19.11
N ALA A 11 17.26 -18.02 -18.97
CA ALA A 11 16.23 -17.27 -19.70
C ALA A 11 16.63 -16.90 -21.15
N ASP A 12 17.83 -17.30 -21.63
CA ASP A 12 18.29 -16.94 -22.99
C ASP A 12 17.30 -17.41 -24.07
N ASN A 13 16.91 -16.49 -24.95
CA ASN A 13 15.85 -16.65 -25.95
C ASN A 13 14.46 -17.03 -25.39
N GLY A 14 14.24 -16.74 -24.10
CA GLY A 14 13.00 -17.02 -23.39
C GLY A 14 12.48 -15.80 -22.63
N LEU A 15 11.77 -16.08 -21.54
CA LEU A 15 11.13 -15.09 -20.70
C LEU A 15 11.71 -15.17 -19.28
N LEU A 16 12.10 -14.02 -18.73
CA LEU A 16 12.50 -13.85 -17.34
C LEU A 16 11.38 -13.12 -16.59
N PHE A 17 10.82 -13.77 -15.58
CA PHE A 17 9.92 -13.14 -14.63
C PHE A 17 10.70 -12.73 -13.38
N LEU A 18 10.71 -11.45 -13.06
CA LEU A 18 11.28 -10.90 -11.82
C LEU A 18 10.15 -10.36 -10.95
N ASP A 19 9.89 -11.05 -9.85
CA ASP A 19 8.97 -10.56 -8.84
C ASP A 19 9.68 -9.57 -7.91
N GLU A 20 8.91 -8.62 -7.38
CA GLU A 20 9.37 -7.60 -6.44
C GLU A 20 10.59 -6.79 -6.96
N ILE A 21 10.59 -6.40 -8.24
CA ILE A 21 11.70 -5.64 -8.84
C ILE A 21 12.00 -4.33 -8.09
N GLY A 22 11.02 -3.76 -7.41
CA GLY A 22 11.19 -2.57 -6.57
C GLY A 22 12.08 -2.78 -5.34
N GLU A 23 12.38 -4.03 -4.95
CA GLU A 23 13.23 -4.34 -3.79
C GLU A 23 14.72 -4.53 -4.17
N LEU A 24 15.06 -4.46 -5.46
CA LEU A 24 16.45 -4.53 -5.91
C LEU A 24 17.24 -3.33 -5.39
N GLY A 25 18.47 -3.57 -4.93
CA GLY A 25 19.42 -2.49 -4.63
C GLY A 25 19.90 -1.76 -5.89
N LEU A 26 20.45 -0.56 -5.74
CA LEU A 26 20.88 0.28 -6.86
C LEU A 26 21.94 -0.38 -7.75
N ASP A 27 22.80 -1.21 -7.17
CA ASP A 27 23.84 -1.93 -7.90
C ASP A 27 23.23 -3.05 -8.75
N GLU A 28 22.28 -3.82 -8.21
CA GLU A 28 21.54 -4.84 -8.94
C GLU A 28 20.69 -4.23 -10.05
N GLN A 29 20.09 -3.07 -9.80
CA GLN A 29 19.35 -2.32 -10.81
C GLN A 29 20.26 -1.90 -11.97
N ALA A 30 21.49 -1.44 -11.70
CA ALA A 30 22.47 -1.09 -12.73
C ALA A 30 22.92 -2.32 -13.54
N MET A 31 23.09 -3.46 -12.88
CA MET A 31 23.41 -4.73 -13.55
C MET A 31 22.25 -5.21 -14.44
N LEU A 32 21.02 -5.11 -13.95
CA LEU A 32 19.84 -5.48 -14.71
C LEU A 32 19.66 -4.59 -15.95
N LEU A 33 19.85 -3.28 -15.80
CA LEU A 33 19.77 -2.34 -16.91
C LEU A 33 20.73 -2.75 -18.05
N ARG A 34 22.01 -3.01 -17.73
CA ARG A 34 22.99 -3.50 -18.73
C ARG A 34 22.57 -4.81 -19.38
N ALA A 35 22.03 -5.75 -18.59
CA ALA A 35 21.55 -7.02 -19.12
C ALA A 35 20.38 -6.85 -20.10
N ILE A 36 19.51 -5.85 -19.88
CA ILE A 36 18.38 -5.54 -20.75
C ILE A 36 18.83 -4.79 -22.01
N GLU A 37 19.72 -3.80 -21.87
CA GLU A 37 20.14 -2.94 -22.98
C GLU A 37 21.17 -3.59 -23.88
N ASP A 38 22.29 -4.02 -23.28
CA ASP A 38 23.43 -4.56 -23.98
C ASP A 38 23.29 -6.08 -24.26
N LYS A 39 22.33 -6.72 -23.58
CA LYS A 39 22.16 -8.18 -23.57
C LYS A 39 23.41 -8.94 -23.12
N ILE A 40 24.24 -8.27 -22.33
CA ILE A 40 25.51 -8.77 -21.81
C ILE A 40 25.56 -8.52 -20.30
N PHE A 41 26.03 -9.50 -19.57
CA PHE A 41 26.27 -9.37 -18.13
C PHE A 41 27.48 -10.21 -17.68
N ILE A 42 28.01 -9.90 -16.51
CA ILE A 42 29.09 -10.68 -15.89
C ILE A 42 28.48 -11.53 -14.78
N PRO A 43 28.51 -12.86 -14.90
CA PRO A 43 28.04 -13.73 -13.83
C PRO A 43 28.85 -13.57 -12.55
N LEU A 44 28.20 -13.72 -11.40
CA LEU A 44 28.86 -13.66 -10.10
C LEU A 44 30.02 -14.68 -10.02
N GLY A 45 31.21 -14.21 -9.63
CA GLY A 45 32.41 -15.03 -9.56
C GLY A 45 33.08 -15.33 -10.91
N SER A 46 32.77 -14.59 -11.95
CA SER A 46 33.39 -14.70 -13.28
C SER A 46 33.86 -13.34 -13.77
N ASP A 47 35.02 -13.31 -14.44
CA ASP A 47 35.50 -12.12 -15.14
C ASP A 47 35.10 -12.10 -16.64
N ARG A 48 34.34 -13.12 -17.09
CA ARG A 48 33.93 -13.25 -18.48
C ARG A 48 32.51 -12.76 -18.67
N THR A 49 32.31 -11.92 -19.67
CA THR A 49 31.00 -11.49 -20.11
C THR A 49 30.25 -12.66 -20.78
N VAL A 50 28.96 -12.69 -20.56
CA VAL A 50 28.02 -13.65 -21.17
C VAL A 50 26.88 -12.87 -21.78
N SER A 51 26.40 -13.30 -22.94
CA SER A 51 25.20 -12.75 -23.58
C SER A 51 23.96 -13.55 -23.21
N SER A 52 22.83 -12.86 -23.09
CA SER A 52 21.51 -13.45 -22.97
C SER A 52 20.46 -12.53 -23.56
N ASN A 53 19.64 -13.07 -24.45
CA ASN A 53 18.55 -12.35 -25.09
C ASN A 53 17.21 -12.82 -24.51
N PHE A 54 16.76 -12.22 -23.46
CA PHE A 54 15.50 -12.55 -22.79
C PHE A 54 14.47 -11.42 -22.91
N GLN A 55 13.20 -11.79 -22.79
CA GLN A 55 12.12 -10.85 -22.53
C GLN A 55 11.91 -10.75 -21.02
N LEU A 56 11.72 -9.52 -20.50
CA LEU A 56 11.49 -9.30 -19.08
C LEU A 56 10.00 -9.05 -18.82
N ILE A 57 9.47 -9.76 -17.83
CA ILE A 57 8.25 -9.38 -17.12
C ILE A 57 8.64 -9.10 -15.67
N ALA A 58 8.26 -7.94 -15.16
CA ALA A 58 8.55 -7.56 -13.78
C ALA A 58 7.27 -7.33 -12.99
N GLY A 59 7.23 -7.83 -11.76
CA GLY A 59 6.18 -7.57 -10.79
C GLY A 59 6.69 -6.68 -9.67
N THR A 60 5.83 -5.84 -9.13
CA THR A 60 6.11 -5.05 -7.93
C THR A 60 4.82 -4.61 -7.25
N ASN A 61 4.85 -4.50 -5.92
CA ASN A 61 3.82 -3.87 -5.11
C ASN A 61 4.20 -2.42 -4.72
N ARG A 62 5.38 -1.93 -5.14
CA ARG A 62 5.87 -0.59 -4.84
C ARG A 62 5.53 0.40 -5.96
N ASN A 63 5.31 1.65 -5.58
CA ASN A 63 5.23 2.74 -6.53
C ASN A 63 6.65 3.12 -6.99
N LEU A 64 7.07 2.64 -8.17
CA LEU A 64 8.42 2.86 -8.68
C LEU A 64 8.71 4.35 -8.97
N PHE A 65 7.71 5.15 -9.35
CA PHE A 65 7.90 6.60 -9.54
C PHE A 65 8.23 7.30 -8.23
N GLN A 66 7.58 6.90 -7.14
CA GLN A 66 7.89 7.42 -5.81
C GLN A 66 9.31 7.01 -5.40
N ARG A 67 9.70 5.75 -5.60
CA ARG A 67 11.05 5.27 -5.28
C ARG A 67 12.14 5.95 -6.10
N VAL A 68 11.86 6.36 -7.33
CA VAL A 68 12.77 7.21 -8.13
C VAL A 68 12.92 8.57 -7.46
N ALA A 69 11.84 9.21 -7.03
CA ALA A 69 11.89 10.50 -6.35
C ALA A 69 12.65 10.43 -5.00
N GLU A 70 12.60 9.30 -4.32
CA GLU A 70 13.31 8.99 -3.07
C GLU A 70 14.78 8.57 -3.30
N GLY A 71 15.20 8.38 -4.56
CA GLY A 71 16.56 7.93 -4.92
C GLY A 71 16.81 6.44 -4.68
N GLU A 72 15.79 5.66 -4.46
CA GLU A 72 15.86 4.22 -4.18
C GLU A 72 15.66 3.35 -5.44
N PHE A 73 15.21 3.95 -6.54
CA PHE A 73 15.09 3.29 -7.83
C PHE A 73 15.67 4.17 -8.94
N ARG A 74 16.35 3.56 -9.90
CA ARG A 74 16.99 4.28 -11.00
C ARG A 74 15.97 4.70 -12.05
N GLU A 75 16.00 5.97 -12.42
CA GLU A 75 15.13 6.53 -13.45
C GLU A 75 15.37 5.89 -14.83
N ASP A 76 16.63 5.61 -15.18
CA ASP A 76 17.00 4.97 -16.44
C ASP A 76 16.46 3.54 -16.55
N LEU A 77 16.52 2.75 -15.47
CA LEU A 77 15.93 1.42 -15.44
C LEU A 77 14.40 1.51 -15.57
N LEU A 78 13.75 2.42 -14.83
CA LEU A 78 12.30 2.62 -14.92
C LEU A 78 11.88 2.95 -16.35
N ALA A 79 12.56 3.88 -17.00
CA ALA A 79 12.29 4.25 -18.40
C ALA A 79 12.41 3.06 -19.36
N ARG A 80 13.32 2.11 -19.07
CA ARG A 80 13.53 0.93 -19.92
C ARG A 80 12.49 -0.17 -19.73
N ILE A 81 12.00 -0.37 -18.48
CA ILE A 81 11.04 -1.45 -18.18
C ILE A 81 9.58 -0.99 -18.28
N ASN A 82 9.29 0.30 -18.13
CA ASN A 82 7.93 0.85 -18.11
C ASN A 82 7.35 1.06 -19.53
N LEU A 83 7.58 0.12 -20.44
CA LEU A 83 7.01 0.16 -21.78
C LEU A 83 5.51 -0.21 -21.76
N TRP A 84 5.16 -1.22 -20.98
CA TRP A 84 3.80 -1.68 -20.74
C TRP A 84 3.61 -1.91 -19.25
N SER A 85 2.65 -1.21 -18.66
CA SER A 85 2.30 -1.33 -17.25
C SER A 85 0.84 -1.75 -17.10
N TYR A 86 0.59 -2.75 -16.27
CA TYR A 86 -0.74 -3.25 -15.94
C TYR A 86 -0.90 -3.29 -14.42
N GLU A 87 -1.97 -2.69 -13.94
CA GLU A 87 -2.34 -2.80 -12.54
C GLU A 87 -3.25 -4.02 -12.35
N MET A 88 -2.84 -4.91 -11.44
CA MET A 88 -3.64 -6.09 -11.11
C MET A 88 -4.70 -5.70 -10.07
N PRO A 89 -6.00 -5.84 -10.38
CA PRO A 89 -7.05 -5.49 -9.44
C PRO A 89 -6.97 -6.36 -8.18
N SER A 90 -7.29 -5.77 -7.04
CA SER A 90 -7.33 -6.48 -5.76
C SER A 90 -8.47 -7.50 -5.73
N LEU A 91 -8.43 -8.45 -4.80
CA LEU A 91 -9.52 -9.42 -4.63
C LEU A 91 -10.83 -8.74 -4.23
N LYS A 92 -10.75 -7.62 -3.50
CA LYS A 92 -11.90 -6.80 -3.13
C LYS A 92 -12.61 -6.19 -4.36
N ASP A 93 -11.83 -5.87 -5.42
CA ASP A 93 -12.34 -5.27 -6.65
C ASP A 93 -12.90 -6.31 -7.63
N ARG A 94 -12.76 -7.60 -7.33
CA ARG A 94 -13.25 -8.75 -8.13
C ARG A 94 -14.00 -9.74 -7.26
N PRO A 95 -15.15 -9.33 -6.70
CA PRO A 95 -15.92 -10.20 -5.80
C PRO A 95 -16.40 -11.50 -6.47
N GLU A 96 -16.56 -11.51 -7.80
CA GLU A 96 -16.91 -12.70 -8.59
C GLU A 96 -15.86 -13.82 -8.51
N ASP A 97 -14.62 -13.50 -8.20
CA ASP A 97 -13.54 -14.48 -8.05
C ASP A 97 -13.55 -15.19 -6.68
N LEU A 98 -14.28 -14.66 -5.68
CA LEU A 98 -14.28 -15.23 -4.32
C LEU A 98 -14.82 -16.65 -4.28
N ASP A 99 -16.02 -16.88 -4.80
CA ASP A 99 -16.72 -18.17 -4.71
C ASP A 99 -15.95 -19.32 -5.41
N PRO A 100 -15.49 -19.17 -6.67
CA PRO A 100 -14.71 -20.21 -7.34
C PRO A 100 -13.36 -20.45 -6.67
N ASN A 101 -12.72 -19.42 -6.12
CA ASN A 101 -11.44 -19.60 -5.43
C ASN A 101 -11.60 -20.27 -4.05
N ILE A 102 -12.68 -20.01 -3.33
CA ILE A 102 -13.00 -20.76 -2.10
C ILE A 102 -13.15 -22.26 -2.41
N ASP A 103 -13.83 -22.61 -3.47
CA ASP A 103 -13.99 -24.00 -3.89
C ASP A 103 -12.66 -24.63 -4.33
N TYR A 104 -11.85 -23.88 -5.06
CA TYR A 104 -10.52 -24.33 -5.47
C TYR A 104 -9.63 -24.63 -4.26
N GLU A 105 -9.54 -23.72 -3.30
CA GLU A 105 -8.72 -23.89 -2.10
C GLU A 105 -9.20 -25.04 -1.23
N LEU A 106 -10.52 -25.23 -1.07
CA LEU A 106 -11.08 -26.39 -0.38
C LEU A 106 -10.74 -27.71 -1.07
N GLN A 107 -10.80 -27.76 -2.40
CA GLN A 107 -10.43 -28.95 -3.16
C GLN A 107 -8.93 -29.23 -3.04
N HIS A 108 -8.11 -28.20 -3.14
CA HIS A 108 -6.66 -28.30 -2.97
C HIS A 108 -6.30 -28.86 -1.59
N PHE A 109 -6.87 -28.30 -0.52
CA PHE A 109 -6.66 -28.78 0.84
C PHE A 109 -7.17 -30.20 1.05
N THR A 110 -8.37 -30.54 0.52
CA THR A 110 -8.95 -31.89 0.54
C THR A 110 -7.97 -32.91 -0.07
N HIS A 111 -7.35 -32.55 -1.19
CA HIS A 111 -6.40 -33.43 -1.85
C HIS A 111 -5.14 -33.66 -1.00
N GLN A 112 -4.64 -32.62 -0.34
CA GLN A 112 -3.49 -32.71 0.55
C GLN A 112 -3.77 -33.49 1.84
N ALA A 113 -4.97 -33.29 2.43
CA ALA A 113 -5.38 -33.93 3.67
C ALA A 113 -5.78 -35.40 3.50
N GLY A 114 -6.06 -35.85 2.27
CA GLY A 114 -6.51 -37.21 1.95
C GLY A 114 -7.94 -37.55 2.40
N HIS A 115 -8.71 -36.58 2.88
CA HIS A 115 -10.12 -36.74 3.22
C HIS A 115 -10.92 -35.49 2.84
N LYS A 116 -12.23 -35.67 2.60
CA LYS A 116 -13.10 -34.60 2.14
C LYS A 116 -13.30 -33.53 3.21
N ILE A 117 -13.03 -32.27 2.83
CA ILE A 117 -13.32 -31.09 3.65
C ILE A 117 -14.36 -30.23 2.92
N SER A 118 -15.34 -29.75 3.69
CA SER A 118 -16.42 -28.93 3.13
C SER A 118 -17.06 -28.06 4.21
N PHE A 119 -17.60 -26.94 3.82
CA PHE A 119 -18.49 -26.17 4.70
C PHE A 119 -19.82 -26.88 4.92
N ASN A 120 -20.42 -26.70 6.10
CA ASN A 120 -21.84 -26.88 6.20
C ASN A 120 -22.58 -25.73 5.43
N LYS A 121 -23.87 -25.94 5.12
CA LYS A 121 -24.59 -24.98 4.27
C LYS A 121 -24.68 -23.58 4.90
N ALA A 122 -24.92 -23.52 6.21
CA ALA A 122 -25.07 -22.25 6.92
C ALA A 122 -23.74 -21.49 6.98
N ALA A 123 -22.63 -22.18 7.36
CA ALA A 123 -21.31 -21.61 7.38
C ALA A 123 -20.87 -21.09 6.00
N ARG A 124 -21.13 -21.84 4.91
CA ARG A 124 -20.79 -21.37 3.56
C ARG A 124 -21.53 -20.08 3.21
N THR A 125 -22.86 -20.05 3.42
CA THR A 125 -23.65 -18.85 3.12
C THR A 125 -23.16 -17.65 3.91
N ARG A 126 -22.87 -17.84 5.19
CA ARG A 126 -22.39 -16.78 6.07
C ARG A 126 -20.97 -16.31 5.69
N TYR A 127 -20.07 -17.24 5.32
CA TYR A 127 -18.72 -16.89 4.87
C TYR A 127 -18.76 -16.06 3.59
N LEU A 128 -19.56 -16.45 2.61
CA LEU A 128 -19.74 -15.69 1.37
C LEU A 128 -20.32 -14.30 1.65
N THR A 129 -21.34 -14.21 2.52
CA THR A 129 -21.91 -12.91 2.92
C THR A 129 -20.85 -12.01 3.54
N PHE A 130 -20.01 -12.55 4.42
CA PHE A 130 -18.88 -11.80 5.00
C PHE A 130 -17.85 -11.43 3.94
N ALA A 131 -17.41 -12.38 3.10
CA ALA A 131 -16.39 -12.21 2.09
C ALA A 131 -16.71 -11.11 1.06
N HIS A 132 -18.01 -10.92 0.76
CA HIS A 132 -18.52 -9.86 -0.12
C HIS A 132 -18.84 -8.55 0.61
N SER A 133 -18.72 -8.49 1.93
CA SER A 133 -19.04 -7.29 2.69
C SER A 133 -17.91 -6.27 2.68
N GLU A 134 -18.27 -5.00 2.96
CA GLU A 134 -17.30 -3.92 3.15
C GLU A 134 -16.29 -4.19 4.27
N GLN A 135 -16.62 -5.10 5.21
CA GLN A 135 -15.75 -5.48 6.32
C GLN A 135 -14.61 -6.40 5.88
N ALA A 136 -14.73 -7.05 4.73
CA ALA A 136 -13.72 -7.95 4.19
C ALA A 136 -12.74 -7.15 3.32
N SER A 137 -11.64 -6.71 3.91
CA SER A 137 -10.67 -5.85 3.21
C SER A 137 -9.73 -6.60 2.26
N TRP A 138 -9.53 -7.90 2.45
CA TRP A 138 -8.67 -8.79 1.64
C TRP A 138 -7.31 -8.16 1.29
N ARG A 139 -6.63 -7.58 2.28
CA ARG A 139 -5.42 -6.77 2.06
C ARG A 139 -4.28 -7.52 1.39
N ALA A 140 -4.07 -8.77 1.79
CA ALA A 140 -3.11 -9.65 1.14
C ALA A 140 -3.75 -10.50 0.02
N ASN A 141 -4.94 -10.10 -0.48
CA ASN A 141 -5.63 -10.74 -1.60
C ASN A 141 -5.83 -12.25 -1.37
N PHE A 142 -5.40 -13.06 -2.33
CA PHE A 142 -5.52 -14.53 -2.26
C PHE A 142 -4.71 -15.15 -1.12
N ARG A 143 -3.69 -14.48 -0.57
CA ARG A 143 -2.98 -14.98 0.61
C ARG A 143 -3.88 -15.00 1.84
N ASP A 144 -4.69 -13.95 2.02
CA ASP A 144 -5.69 -13.90 3.10
C ASP A 144 -6.73 -15.00 2.92
N LEU A 145 -7.28 -15.13 1.72
CA LEU A 145 -8.28 -16.14 1.39
C LEU A 145 -7.76 -17.56 1.61
N ASN A 146 -6.60 -17.90 1.04
CA ASN A 146 -5.97 -19.19 1.20
C ASN A 146 -5.69 -19.52 2.67
N SER A 147 -5.11 -18.55 3.41
CA SER A 147 -4.82 -18.71 4.84
C SER A 147 -6.09 -18.94 5.67
N SER A 148 -7.16 -18.21 5.35
CA SER A 148 -8.46 -18.35 6.01
C SER A 148 -9.05 -19.75 5.77
N ILE A 149 -9.10 -20.20 4.52
CA ILE A 149 -9.59 -21.56 4.18
C ILE A 149 -8.72 -22.62 4.85
N THR A 150 -7.39 -22.50 4.78
CA THR A 150 -6.47 -23.45 5.40
C THR A 150 -6.68 -23.56 6.91
N ARG A 151 -6.86 -22.45 7.62
CA ARG A 151 -7.10 -22.47 9.08
C ARG A 151 -8.42 -23.15 9.42
N MET A 152 -9.51 -22.76 8.73
CA MET A 152 -10.83 -23.39 8.96
C MET A 152 -10.81 -24.89 8.62
N ALA A 153 -10.17 -25.27 7.54
CA ALA A 153 -10.05 -26.66 7.13
C ALA A 153 -9.22 -27.49 8.13
N THR A 154 -8.16 -26.92 8.71
CA THR A 154 -7.31 -27.57 9.72
C THR A 154 -8.10 -27.83 11.03
N LEU A 155 -9.00 -26.92 11.40
CA LEU A 155 -9.82 -27.02 12.61
C LEU A 155 -11.10 -27.83 12.41
N ALA A 156 -11.40 -28.27 11.18
CA ALA A 156 -12.61 -28.97 10.83
C ALA A 156 -12.58 -30.46 11.27
N ASP A 157 -13.01 -30.75 12.47
CA ASP A 157 -13.16 -32.11 12.93
C ASP A 157 -14.10 -32.91 12.00
N GLY A 158 -13.64 -34.09 11.56
CA GLY A 158 -14.40 -34.90 10.60
C GLY A 158 -14.57 -34.24 9.21
N GLY A 159 -13.75 -33.24 8.89
CA GLY A 159 -13.75 -32.56 7.58
C GLY A 159 -14.91 -31.60 7.35
N ARG A 160 -15.61 -31.17 8.41
CA ARG A 160 -16.75 -30.26 8.27
C ARG A 160 -16.53 -28.93 8.96
N ILE A 161 -16.41 -27.87 8.18
CA ILE A 161 -16.32 -26.49 8.68
C ILE A 161 -17.72 -26.06 9.15
N THR A 162 -17.83 -25.80 10.45
CA THR A 162 -19.05 -25.37 11.14
C THR A 162 -19.13 -23.86 11.28
N GLU A 163 -20.27 -23.36 11.76
CA GLU A 163 -20.46 -21.92 12.01
C GLU A 163 -19.56 -21.41 13.12
N ASP A 164 -19.28 -22.23 14.16
CA ASP A 164 -18.39 -21.83 15.26
C ASP A 164 -16.96 -21.60 14.76
N ILE A 165 -16.42 -22.53 13.96
CA ILE A 165 -15.10 -22.40 13.33
C ILE A 165 -15.06 -21.14 12.43
N LEU A 166 -16.15 -20.87 11.73
CA LEU A 166 -16.25 -19.70 10.86
C LEU A 166 -16.30 -18.40 11.66
N GLU A 167 -17.05 -18.31 12.76
CA GLU A 167 -17.10 -17.08 13.57
C GLU A 167 -15.76 -16.74 14.18
N ASP A 168 -15.03 -17.75 14.66
CA ASP A 168 -13.67 -17.57 15.16
C ASP A 168 -12.74 -17.02 14.07
N GLU A 169 -12.84 -17.55 12.85
CA GLU A 169 -12.04 -17.08 11.72
C GLU A 169 -12.42 -15.64 11.28
N ILE A 170 -13.73 -15.33 11.22
CA ILE A 170 -14.20 -13.96 10.92
C ILE A 170 -13.69 -12.98 11.97
N GLY A 171 -13.77 -13.37 13.25
CA GLY A 171 -13.23 -12.56 14.35
C GLY A 171 -11.75 -12.28 14.19
N ARG A 172 -10.98 -13.31 13.81
CA ARG A 172 -9.56 -13.21 13.54
C ARG A 172 -9.23 -12.30 12.35
N LEU A 173 -9.89 -12.49 11.22
CA LEU A 173 -9.69 -11.65 10.03
C LEU A 173 -9.98 -10.17 10.34
N ARG A 174 -11.05 -9.88 11.07
CA ARG A 174 -11.37 -8.52 11.51
C ARG A 174 -10.28 -7.94 12.40
N TYR A 175 -9.77 -8.74 13.34
CA TYR A 175 -8.68 -8.31 14.21
C TYR A 175 -7.39 -8.04 13.43
N ASP A 176 -6.98 -8.98 12.57
CA ASP A 176 -5.78 -8.84 11.76
C ASP A 176 -5.86 -7.59 10.85
N TRP A 177 -7.02 -7.36 10.22
CA TRP A 177 -7.19 -6.19 9.35
C TRP A 177 -7.35 -4.88 10.13
N SER A 178 -7.93 -4.87 11.33
CA SER A 178 -8.09 -3.66 12.16
C SER A 178 -6.74 -3.12 12.63
N GLY A 179 -5.77 -3.97 12.91
CA GLY A 179 -4.42 -3.56 13.27
C GLY A 179 -3.75 -2.73 12.15
N TYR A 180 -4.01 -3.09 10.90
CA TYR A 180 -3.52 -2.33 9.75
C TYR A 180 -4.32 -1.04 9.48
N ASP A 181 -5.63 -1.02 9.79
CA ASP A 181 -6.45 0.17 9.64
C ASP A 181 -6.12 1.23 10.69
N ALA A 182 -5.70 0.83 11.87
CA ALA A 182 -5.14 1.72 12.88
C ALA A 182 -3.86 2.39 12.38
N ASP A 183 -2.92 1.62 11.81
CA ASP A 183 -1.68 2.16 11.24
C ASP A 183 -1.92 3.07 10.01
N THR A 184 -2.97 2.80 9.23
CA THR A 184 -3.28 3.60 8.01
C THR A 184 -4.16 4.81 8.33
N LYS A 185 -5.03 4.73 9.34
CA LYS A 185 -5.82 5.89 9.82
C LYS A 185 -5.01 6.83 10.71
N GLU A 186 -3.95 6.33 11.36
CA GLU A 186 -3.13 7.12 12.28
C GLU A 186 -1.98 7.89 11.61
N GLN A 187 -1.68 7.65 10.34
CA GLN A 187 -0.51 8.25 9.69
C GLN A 187 -0.76 8.93 8.35
N THR A 188 -1.84 9.67 8.18
CA THR A 188 -1.71 10.81 7.29
C THR A 188 -0.92 11.88 8.05
N PRO A 189 0.19 12.42 7.50
CA PRO A 189 0.95 13.51 8.13
C PRO A 189 0.04 14.67 8.58
N ALA A 190 -1.07 14.86 7.89
CA ALA A 190 -2.10 15.81 8.25
C ALA A 190 -2.79 15.52 9.60
N LEU A 191 -3.22 14.27 9.84
CA LEU A 191 -3.90 13.91 11.09
C LEU A 191 -2.97 13.97 12.31
N SER A 192 -1.69 13.60 12.16
CA SER A 192 -0.72 13.73 13.25
C SER A 192 -0.57 15.19 13.68
N ILE A 193 -0.50 16.12 12.72
CA ILE A 193 -0.42 17.56 12.99
C ILE A 193 -1.69 18.09 13.65
N LEU A 194 -2.87 17.61 13.21
CA LEU A 194 -4.16 18.03 13.80
C LEU A 194 -4.30 17.54 15.23
N ARG A 195 -3.92 16.31 15.56
CA ARG A 195 -3.94 15.72 16.91
C ARG A 195 -3.06 16.46 17.92
N GLU A 196 -2.03 17.17 17.46
CA GLU A 196 -1.19 17.98 18.33
C GLU A 196 -1.88 19.27 18.82
N VAL A 197 -2.93 19.71 18.15
CA VAL A 197 -3.57 21.03 18.40
C VAL A 197 -5.08 20.96 18.61
N LEU A 198 -5.72 19.84 18.27
CA LEU A 198 -7.17 19.62 18.39
C LEU A 198 -7.45 18.30 19.13
N SER A 199 -8.62 18.22 19.79
CA SER A 199 -9.10 16.95 20.35
C SER A 199 -9.67 16.04 19.28
N GLU A 200 -9.78 14.72 19.56
CA GLU A 200 -10.34 13.74 18.63
C GLU A 200 -11.80 14.09 18.24
N GLU A 201 -12.59 14.60 19.21
CA GLU A 201 -13.96 15.04 18.93
C GLU A 201 -13.97 16.22 17.93
N ALA A 202 -13.08 17.17 18.09
CA ALA A 202 -12.98 18.32 17.19
C ALA A 202 -12.51 17.92 15.78
N ILE A 203 -11.64 16.91 15.67
CA ILE A 203 -11.17 16.37 14.36
C ILE A 203 -12.31 15.66 13.64
N THR A 204 -13.18 14.93 14.35
CA THR A 204 -14.33 14.24 13.74
C THR A 204 -15.41 15.20 13.21
N GLU A 205 -15.46 16.44 13.71
CA GLU A 205 -16.37 17.48 13.22
C GLU A 205 -15.82 18.24 11.99
N ILE A 206 -14.57 17.96 11.58
CA ILE A 206 -13.95 18.60 10.41
C ILE A 206 -14.07 17.67 9.21
N ASP A 207 -14.55 18.20 8.07
CA ASP A 207 -14.59 17.44 6.82
C ASP A 207 -13.20 16.93 6.43
N VAL A 208 -13.11 15.66 5.99
CA VAL A 208 -11.85 15.03 5.57
C VAL A 208 -11.12 15.86 4.49
N PHE A 209 -11.88 16.57 3.65
CA PHE A 209 -11.34 17.50 2.66
C PHE A 209 -10.53 18.65 3.28
N ASP A 210 -10.93 19.15 4.46
CA ASP A 210 -10.26 20.25 5.16
C ASP A 210 -9.01 19.79 5.96
N HIS A 211 -8.83 18.48 6.24
CA HIS A 211 -7.74 17.97 7.09
C HIS A 211 -6.36 18.32 6.53
N ALA A 212 -6.09 18.01 5.26
CA ALA A 212 -4.80 18.29 4.64
C ALA A 212 -4.51 19.80 4.53
N GLN A 213 -5.53 20.59 4.22
CA GLN A 213 -5.41 22.03 4.11
C GLN A 213 -5.14 22.68 5.47
N LEU A 214 -5.87 22.27 6.52
CA LEU A 214 -5.70 22.77 7.87
C LEU A 214 -4.33 22.41 8.45
N ALA A 215 -3.88 21.15 8.26
CA ALA A 215 -2.55 20.72 8.66
C ALA A 215 -1.46 21.59 8.02
N LYS A 216 -1.57 21.87 6.72
CA LYS A 216 -0.60 22.74 6.02
C LYS A 216 -0.61 24.16 6.54
N VAL A 217 -1.78 24.70 6.90
CA VAL A 217 -1.90 26.02 7.52
C VAL A 217 -1.22 26.04 8.89
N ILE A 218 -1.39 24.99 9.71
CA ILE A 218 -0.75 24.86 11.03
C ILE A 218 0.76 24.82 10.90
N GLU A 219 1.32 24.01 9.98
CA GLU A 219 2.77 23.96 9.72
C GLU A 219 3.33 25.35 9.40
N ILE A 220 2.74 26.06 8.42
CA ILE A 220 3.19 27.40 8.02
C ILE A 220 3.07 28.39 9.15
N CYS A 221 2.04 28.28 9.99
CA CYS A 221 1.91 29.10 11.19
C CYS A 221 3.05 28.85 12.17
N ARG A 222 3.43 27.60 12.43
CA ARG A 222 4.55 27.22 13.32
C ARG A 222 5.91 27.73 12.82
N GLU A 223 6.13 27.71 11.53
CA GLU A 223 7.35 28.18 10.89
C GLU A 223 7.44 29.72 10.77
N SER A 224 6.37 30.43 11.09
CA SER A 224 6.27 31.86 10.86
C SER A 224 6.34 32.66 12.18
N LYS A 225 7.19 33.68 12.25
CA LYS A 225 7.35 34.49 13.44
C LYS A 225 6.12 35.32 13.80
N THR A 226 5.30 35.67 12.82
CA THR A 226 4.10 36.52 13.00
C THR A 226 2.96 36.03 12.12
N MET A 227 1.71 36.31 12.53
CA MET A 227 0.52 36.06 11.73
C MET A 227 0.57 36.73 10.36
N ALA A 228 1.20 37.90 10.25
CA ALA A 228 1.39 38.60 8.98
C ALA A 228 2.36 37.86 8.04
N ASP A 229 3.39 37.22 8.59
CA ASP A 229 4.33 36.40 7.84
C ASP A 229 3.68 35.12 7.33
N ALA A 230 2.98 34.40 8.21
CA ALA A 230 2.20 33.22 7.83
C ALA A 230 1.17 33.54 6.74
N GLY A 231 0.43 34.63 6.91
CA GLY A 231 -0.54 35.07 5.91
C GLY A 231 0.08 35.38 4.54
N ARG A 232 1.27 35.98 4.52
CA ARG A 232 1.99 36.24 3.25
C ARG A 232 2.40 34.95 2.53
N LYS A 233 2.87 33.96 3.27
CA LYS A 233 3.26 32.64 2.73
C LYS A 233 2.05 31.90 2.17
N LEU A 234 0.94 31.85 2.93
CA LEU A 234 -0.28 31.14 2.58
C LEU A 234 -1.02 31.75 1.38
N PHE A 235 -1.05 33.09 1.29
CA PHE A 235 -1.84 33.80 0.27
C PHE A 235 -0.99 34.44 -0.83
N ASN A 236 0.19 33.90 -1.10
CA ASN A 236 1.21 34.44 -2.00
C ASN A 236 0.67 34.80 -3.40
N VAL A 237 -0.17 33.97 -4.01
CA VAL A 237 -0.75 34.18 -5.34
C VAL A 237 -1.95 35.13 -5.29
N SER A 238 -2.88 34.91 -4.36
CA SER A 238 -4.11 35.71 -4.29
C SER A 238 -3.84 37.17 -3.85
N ARG A 239 -2.71 37.41 -3.18
CA ARG A 239 -2.23 38.74 -2.77
C ARG A 239 -1.87 39.61 -3.97
N THR A 240 -1.24 39.05 -5.00
CA THR A 240 -0.81 39.82 -6.20
C THR A 240 -1.98 40.28 -7.06
N ARG A 241 -3.17 39.71 -6.87
CA ARG A 241 -4.37 40.02 -7.65
C ARG A 241 -5.31 41.01 -6.94
N ARG A 242 -4.98 41.51 -5.74
CA ARG A 242 -5.84 42.42 -4.95
C ARG A 242 -5.13 43.72 -4.65
N THR A 243 -5.88 44.80 -4.69
CA THR A 243 -5.40 46.17 -4.40
C THR A 243 -5.22 46.44 -2.90
N THR A 244 -5.92 45.69 -2.02
CA THR A 244 -5.76 45.72 -0.56
C THR A 244 -5.74 44.31 -0.03
N SER A 245 -4.65 43.90 0.60
CA SER A 245 -4.54 42.56 1.19
C SER A 245 -4.37 42.64 2.70
N ASN A 246 -5.39 42.20 3.46
CA ASN A 246 -5.25 41.96 4.88
C ASN A 246 -5.10 40.46 5.17
N ASP A 247 -3.92 39.94 4.81
CA ASP A 247 -3.64 38.49 4.88
C ASP A 247 -3.65 37.98 6.34
N SER A 248 -3.30 38.81 7.31
CA SER A 248 -3.41 38.46 8.72
C SER A 248 -4.86 38.28 9.17
N HIS A 249 -5.78 39.11 8.70
CA HIS A 249 -7.19 38.97 9.02
C HIS A 249 -7.80 37.72 8.37
N ARG A 250 -7.44 37.45 7.12
CA ARG A 250 -7.89 36.25 6.41
C ARG A 250 -7.45 34.97 7.15
N LEU A 251 -6.18 34.93 7.57
CA LEU A 251 -5.65 33.79 8.34
C LEU A 251 -6.34 33.67 9.69
N LYS A 252 -6.60 34.79 10.37
CA LYS A 252 -7.33 34.81 11.66
C LYS A 252 -8.73 34.21 11.50
N VAL A 253 -9.49 34.63 10.50
CA VAL A 253 -10.85 34.12 10.22
C VAL A 253 -10.81 32.62 9.87
N TYR A 254 -9.82 32.19 9.10
CA TYR A 254 -9.65 30.77 8.76
C TYR A 254 -9.38 29.91 10.02
N LEU A 255 -8.45 30.31 10.86
CA LEU A 255 -8.15 29.58 12.11
C LEU A 255 -9.34 29.54 13.07
N GLN A 256 -10.08 30.67 13.17
CA GLN A 256 -11.28 30.75 14.02
C GLN A 256 -12.39 29.78 13.58
N LYS A 257 -12.51 29.44 12.27
CA LYS A 257 -13.45 28.41 11.77
C LYS A 257 -13.26 27.07 12.48
N PHE A 258 -12.03 26.77 12.90
CA PHE A 258 -11.64 25.52 13.56
C PHE A 258 -11.31 25.69 15.06
N GLY A 259 -11.71 26.82 15.65
CA GLY A 259 -11.47 27.10 17.08
C GLY A 259 -9.99 27.34 17.43
N LEU A 260 -9.12 27.61 16.45
CA LEU A 260 -7.69 27.77 16.63
C LEU A 260 -7.26 29.25 16.71
N GLU A 261 -6.23 29.53 17.51
CA GLU A 261 -5.56 30.81 17.57
C GLU A 261 -4.09 30.70 17.16
N PHE A 262 -3.57 31.66 16.39
CA PHE A 262 -2.17 31.69 15.98
C PHE A 262 -1.17 31.52 17.11
N ARG A 263 -1.46 32.13 18.27
CA ARG A 263 -0.56 32.07 19.46
C ARG A 263 -0.52 30.68 20.10
N SER A 264 -1.60 29.92 20.04
CA SER A 264 -1.65 28.58 20.63
C SER A 264 -0.82 27.57 19.84
N LEU A 265 -0.65 27.82 18.53
CA LEU A 265 0.10 26.91 17.63
C LEU A 265 1.62 26.90 17.89
N HIS A 266 2.16 27.92 18.56
CA HIS A 266 3.58 28.01 18.94
C HIS A 266 3.90 27.45 20.34
N LYS A 267 2.90 27.04 21.14
CA LYS A 267 3.11 26.54 22.51
C LYS A 267 3.38 25.03 22.61
N SER A 268 3.31 24.27 21.52
CA SER A 268 3.40 22.80 21.52
C SER A 268 4.82 22.26 21.34
N VAL A 269 5.88 23.04 21.58
CA VAL A 269 7.26 22.54 21.65
C VAL A 269 7.78 22.70 23.07
N LYS A 270 7.47 21.73 23.91
CA LYS A 270 8.20 21.46 25.16
C LYS A 270 8.33 19.96 25.35
#